data_9a0679762b5c9b118ee38dfddf5a5f13
#
_entry.id   9a0679762b5c9b118ee38dfddf5a5f13
#
_cell.length_a   1.000
_cell.length_b   1.000
_cell.length_c   1.000
_cell.angle_alpha   90.00
_cell.angle_beta   90.00
_cell.angle_gamma   90.00
#
_symmetry.space_group_name_H-M   'P 1'
#
loop_
_entity.id
_entity.type
_entity.pdbx_description
1 polymer ?
#
loop_
_entity_poly.entity_id
_entity_poly.type
_entity_poly.pdbx_seq_one_letter_code
_entity_poly.pdbx_strand_id
1 'polypeptide(L)'
;LHDALPIYEIVCEYEEDAVQLQELLLYFELDAKVIQRKRNYIVYLKEGNNITDVLNLMGAVVSQMNLYNIMILKGMRNDVNRKVNCETANLNKTIEAAVKQIRDIEYLRDTVGLESLSDGLRQVAYVRLENPDMNLKDIGERLNPTVGKSGVNHRLRKISEMAEQLRGEA
;
A
#
# COMPACT_ATOMS: atom_id res chain seq x y z
N LEU A 1 2.31 16.06 11.32
CA LEU A 1 3.77 16.27 11.41
C LEU A 1 4.36 15.88 10.07
N HIS A 2 4.89 16.88 9.36
CA HIS A 2 5.42 16.78 8.01
C HIS A 2 6.50 15.69 7.91
N ASP A 3 6.26 14.67 7.08
CA ASP A 3 7.23 13.68 6.65
C ASP A 3 8.19 14.22 5.57
N ALA A 4 8.53 15.50 5.64
CA ALA A 4 9.51 16.10 4.75
C ALA A 4 10.86 15.38 4.92
N LEU A 5 11.53 15.08 3.81
CA LEU A 5 12.91 14.63 3.83
C LEU A 5 13.76 15.73 4.48
N PRO A 6 14.77 15.39 5.29
CA PRO A 6 15.69 16.38 5.81
C PRO A 6 16.31 17.11 4.62
N ILE A 7 16.37 18.43 4.70
CA ILE A 7 17.09 19.27 3.76
C ILE A 7 18.22 19.93 4.54
N TYR A 8 19.42 19.86 4.02
CA TYR A 8 20.56 20.56 4.58
C TYR A 8 20.85 21.77 3.70
N GLU A 9 20.81 22.97 4.28
CA GLU A 9 21.01 24.25 3.58
C GLU A 9 22.19 25.01 4.19
N ILE A 10 23.07 25.49 3.33
CA ILE A 10 24.16 26.41 3.68
C ILE A 10 23.89 27.73 2.98
N VAL A 11 23.85 28.83 3.73
CA VAL A 11 23.54 30.16 3.22
C VAL A 11 24.83 30.90 2.94
N CYS A 12 25.02 31.35 1.68
CA CYS A 12 26.14 32.18 1.25
C CYS A 12 25.63 33.59 0.88
N GLU A 13 26.38 34.60 1.18
CA GLU A 13 26.03 35.97 0.80
C GLU A 13 26.39 36.27 -0.64
N TYR A 14 27.46 35.64 -1.16
CA TYR A 14 27.97 35.85 -2.51
C TYR A 14 27.79 34.59 -3.34
N GLU A 15 27.55 34.78 -4.66
CA GLU A 15 27.39 33.70 -5.60
C GLU A 15 28.67 32.84 -5.76
N GLU A 16 29.81 33.52 -5.78
CA GLU A 16 31.13 32.87 -5.92
C GLU A 16 31.39 31.87 -4.78
N ASP A 17 31.03 32.20 -3.54
CA ASP A 17 31.18 31.29 -2.40
C ASP A 17 30.28 30.07 -2.53
N ALA A 18 29.05 30.27 -3.02
CA ALA A 18 28.09 29.17 -3.23
C ALA A 18 28.56 28.22 -4.33
N VAL A 19 29.12 28.76 -5.43
CA VAL A 19 29.65 27.96 -6.53
C VAL A 19 30.88 27.17 -6.08
N GLN A 20 31.82 27.81 -5.40
CA GLN A 20 33.00 27.11 -4.86
C GLN A 20 32.63 25.99 -3.89
N LEU A 21 31.65 26.26 -3.00
CA LEU A 21 31.17 25.25 -2.06
C LEU A 21 30.48 24.09 -2.79
N GLN A 22 29.68 24.38 -3.81
CA GLN A 22 29.06 23.35 -4.64
C GLN A 22 30.12 22.49 -5.34
N GLU A 23 31.12 23.08 -5.97
CA GLU A 23 32.22 22.36 -6.63
C GLU A 23 33.00 21.48 -5.65
N LEU A 24 33.25 21.99 -4.43
CA LEU A 24 33.90 21.21 -3.38
C LEU A 24 33.03 19.99 -2.97
N LEU A 25 31.74 20.18 -2.79
CA LEU A 25 30.84 19.08 -2.43
C LEU A 25 30.72 18.06 -3.56
N LEU A 26 30.65 18.49 -4.83
CA LEU A 26 30.66 17.62 -5.99
C LEU A 26 31.97 16.83 -6.13
N TYR A 27 33.13 17.40 -5.75
CA TYR A 27 34.39 16.67 -5.70
C TYR A 27 34.34 15.47 -4.74
N PHE A 28 33.53 15.55 -3.66
CA PHE A 28 33.26 14.45 -2.75
C PHE A 28 32.05 13.58 -3.19
N GLU A 29 31.64 13.69 -4.44
CA GLU A 29 30.48 12.94 -5.01
C GLU A 29 29.14 13.26 -4.31
N LEU A 30 29.03 14.44 -3.69
CA LEU A 30 27.80 14.89 -3.02
C LEU A 30 27.00 15.79 -3.97
N ASP A 31 25.78 15.38 -4.35
CA ASP A 31 24.90 16.09 -5.30
C ASP A 31 24.31 17.36 -4.65
N ALA A 32 25.16 18.40 -4.48
CA ALA A 32 24.76 19.69 -3.97
C ALA A 32 24.20 20.58 -5.09
N LYS A 33 23.13 21.31 -4.78
CA LYS A 33 22.48 22.24 -5.70
C LYS A 33 22.53 23.65 -5.15
N VAL A 34 22.59 24.65 -6.04
CA VAL A 34 22.58 26.07 -5.68
C VAL A 34 21.29 26.70 -6.18
N ILE A 35 20.65 27.49 -5.34
CA ILE A 35 19.53 28.34 -5.70
C ILE A 35 19.72 29.75 -5.11
N GLN A 36 19.24 30.76 -5.83
CA GLN A 36 19.14 32.10 -5.26
C GLN A 36 17.82 32.26 -4.53
N ARG A 37 17.87 32.73 -3.26
CA ARG A 37 16.70 33.04 -2.45
C ARG A 37 16.84 34.47 -1.89
N LYS A 38 16.07 35.40 -2.42
CA LYS A 38 16.17 36.84 -2.14
C LYS A 38 17.56 37.40 -2.47
N ARG A 39 18.36 37.75 -1.45
CA ARG A 39 19.71 38.31 -1.60
C ARG A 39 20.82 37.29 -1.37
N ASN A 40 20.45 36.08 -0.96
CA ASN A 40 21.43 35.05 -0.58
C ASN A 40 21.40 33.90 -1.61
N TYR A 41 22.49 33.16 -1.65
CA TYR A 41 22.66 31.93 -2.40
C TYR A 41 22.64 30.74 -1.44
N ILE A 42 21.80 29.74 -1.72
CA ILE A 42 21.60 28.57 -0.87
C ILE A 42 22.20 27.36 -1.56
N VAL A 43 23.22 26.77 -0.95
CA VAL A 43 23.72 25.45 -1.33
C VAL A 43 22.95 24.42 -0.52
N TYR A 44 22.30 23.45 -1.18
CA TYR A 44 21.48 22.49 -0.46
C TYR A 44 21.63 21.04 -0.95
N LEU A 45 21.39 20.12 -0.01
CA LEU A 45 21.36 18.68 -0.22
C LEU A 45 19.99 18.16 0.24
N LYS A 46 19.39 17.27 -0.54
CA LYS A 46 18.07 16.65 -0.25
C LYS A 46 18.17 15.20 0.19
N GLU A 47 19.19 14.51 -0.22
CA GLU A 47 19.33 13.09 0.08
C GLU A 47 19.96 12.88 1.44
N GLY A 48 19.30 12.07 2.29
CA GLY A 48 19.74 11.82 3.65
C GLY A 48 21.17 11.27 3.73
N ASN A 49 21.58 10.41 2.80
CA ASN A 49 22.94 9.88 2.75
C ASN A 49 23.95 10.99 2.49
N ASN A 50 23.73 11.84 1.48
CA ASN A 50 24.59 12.96 1.17
C ASN A 50 24.71 13.94 2.36
N ILE A 51 23.61 14.14 3.10
CA ILE A 51 23.62 14.98 4.31
C ILE A 51 24.45 14.33 5.41
N THR A 52 24.34 13.01 5.62
CA THR A 52 25.15 12.31 6.62
C THR A 52 26.62 12.34 6.26
N ASP A 53 26.96 12.27 4.97
CA ASP A 53 28.36 12.34 4.49
C ASP A 53 28.94 13.74 4.68
N VAL A 54 28.19 14.81 4.41
CA VAL A 54 28.60 16.18 4.72
C VAL A 54 28.84 16.37 6.21
N LEU A 55 27.94 15.88 7.06
CA LEU A 55 28.09 15.97 8.51
C LEU A 55 29.34 15.21 8.99
N ASN A 56 29.67 14.09 8.36
CA ASN A 56 30.89 13.34 8.64
C ASN A 56 32.15 14.13 8.23
N LEU A 57 32.17 14.71 7.02
CA LEU A 57 33.27 15.54 6.53
C LEU A 57 33.51 16.75 7.44
N MET A 58 32.44 17.32 7.99
CA MET A 58 32.51 18.45 8.95
C MET A 58 32.92 18.02 10.37
N GLY A 59 33.05 16.73 10.64
CA GLY A 59 33.31 16.22 11.99
C GLY A 59 32.12 16.31 12.94
N ALA A 60 30.90 16.54 12.43
CA ALA A 60 29.68 16.68 13.21
C ALA A 60 29.06 15.32 13.56
N VAL A 61 29.82 14.44 14.20
CA VAL A 61 29.48 13.03 14.45
C VAL A 61 28.17 12.86 15.22
N VAL A 62 27.90 13.70 16.22
CA VAL A 62 26.66 13.63 17.02
C VAL A 62 25.44 13.93 16.13
N SER A 63 25.51 14.96 15.28
CA SER A 63 24.45 15.31 14.35
C SER A 63 24.23 14.24 13.28
N GLN A 64 25.31 13.67 12.79
CA GLN A 64 25.25 12.53 11.87
C GLN A 64 24.51 11.33 12.47
N MET A 65 24.87 10.93 13.69
CA MET A 65 24.20 9.81 14.38
C MET A 65 22.72 10.09 14.66
N ASN A 66 22.38 11.31 15.04
CA ASN A 66 21.00 11.71 15.23
C ASN A 66 20.19 11.62 13.92
N LEU A 67 20.79 12.04 12.81
CA LEU A 67 20.15 11.94 11.50
C LEU A 67 19.96 10.49 11.07
N TYR A 68 20.94 9.60 11.27
CA TYR A 68 20.80 8.17 11.03
C TYR A 68 19.63 7.57 11.82
N ASN A 69 19.51 7.88 13.10
CA ASN A 69 18.41 7.40 13.93
C ASN A 69 17.04 7.86 13.39
N ILE A 70 16.93 9.12 12.96
CA ILE A 70 15.71 9.65 12.33
C ILE A 70 15.39 8.90 11.04
N MET A 71 16.38 8.66 10.19
CA MET A 71 16.20 7.95 8.92
C MET A 71 15.75 6.49 9.14
N ILE A 72 16.35 5.78 10.10
CA ILE A 72 15.96 4.42 10.46
C ILE A 72 14.51 4.38 10.95
N LEU A 73 14.15 5.25 11.90
CA LEU A 73 12.78 5.32 12.43
C LEU A 73 11.76 5.65 11.33
N LYS A 74 12.12 6.53 10.40
CA LYS A 74 11.28 6.88 9.25
C LYS A 74 11.10 5.68 8.31
N GLY A 75 12.18 4.95 8.00
CA GLY A 75 12.15 3.71 7.23
C GLY A 75 11.19 2.70 7.85
N MET A 76 11.36 2.40 9.14
CA MET A 76 10.50 1.48 9.88
C MET A 76 9.02 1.89 9.84
N ARG A 77 8.70 3.19 10.06
CA ARG A 77 7.32 3.69 9.97
C ARG A 77 6.73 3.52 8.58
N ASN A 78 7.50 3.83 7.53
CA ASN A 78 7.05 3.67 6.15
C ASN A 78 6.75 2.21 5.83
N ASP A 79 7.58 1.27 6.26
CA ASP A 79 7.37 -0.15 6.05
C ASP A 79 6.12 -0.66 6.78
N VAL A 80 5.92 -0.24 8.03
CA VAL A 80 4.71 -0.56 8.79
C VAL A 80 3.47 0.01 8.10
N ASN A 81 3.50 1.29 7.69
CA ASN A 81 2.38 1.92 7.01
C ASN A 81 2.04 1.23 5.68
N ARG A 82 3.05 0.87 4.88
CA ARG A 82 2.85 0.11 3.64
C ARG A 82 2.21 -1.24 3.90
N LYS A 83 2.66 -1.96 4.93
CA LYS A 83 2.10 -3.25 5.33
C LYS A 83 0.66 -3.13 5.78
N VAL A 84 0.37 -2.19 6.67
CA VAL A 84 -0.99 -1.91 7.15
C VAL A 84 -1.92 -1.53 6.00
N ASN A 85 -1.48 -0.63 5.11
CA ASN A 85 -2.28 -0.22 3.95
C ASN A 85 -2.57 -1.39 3.01
N CYS A 86 -1.58 -2.27 2.77
CA CYS A 86 -1.75 -3.46 1.97
C CYS A 86 -2.75 -4.45 2.60
N GLU A 87 -2.61 -4.73 3.89
CA GLU A 87 -3.51 -5.63 4.62
C GLU A 87 -4.94 -5.08 4.67
N THR A 88 -5.10 -3.77 4.93
CA THR A 88 -6.40 -3.10 4.91
C THR A 88 -7.07 -3.16 3.54
N ALA A 89 -6.32 -2.88 2.47
CA ALA A 89 -6.84 -2.97 1.11
C ALA A 89 -7.27 -4.40 0.73
N ASN A 90 -6.50 -5.41 1.15
CA ASN A 90 -6.84 -6.82 0.93
C ASN A 90 -8.09 -7.23 1.73
N LEU A 91 -8.21 -6.76 2.97
CA LEU A 91 -9.37 -7.02 3.81
C LEU A 91 -10.63 -6.41 3.19
N ASN A 92 -10.58 -5.13 2.78
CA ASN A 92 -11.70 -4.44 2.15
C ASN A 92 -12.16 -5.16 0.87
N LYS A 93 -11.24 -5.56 -0.01
CA LYS A 93 -11.58 -6.35 -1.21
C LYS A 93 -12.27 -7.67 -0.86
N THR A 94 -11.85 -8.32 0.22
CA THR A 94 -12.45 -9.58 0.67
C THR A 94 -13.86 -9.36 1.18
N ILE A 95 -14.09 -8.31 1.95
CA ILE A 95 -15.42 -7.93 2.48
C ILE A 95 -16.35 -7.55 1.32
N GLU A 96 -15.91 -6.68 0.42
CA GLU A 96 -16.70 -6.27 -0.76
C GLU A 96 -17.11 -7.47 -1.62
N ALA A 97 -16.17 -8.41 -1.85
CA ALA A 97 -16.47 -9.63 -2.58
C ALA A 97 -17.51 -10.50 -1.84
N ALA A 98 -17.40 -10.65 -0.53
CA ALA A 98 -18.36 -11.41 0.27
C ALA A 98 -19.76 -10.79 0.23
N VAL A 99 -19.85 -9.46 0.41
CA VAL A 99 -21.12 -8.71 0.33
C VAL A 99 -21.75 -8.85 -1.05
N LYS A 100 -20.96 -8.73 -2.12
CA LYS A 100 -21.47 -8.94 -3.49
C LYS A 100 -22.00 -10.35 -3.65
N GLN A 101 -21.24 -11.37 -3.24
CA GLN A 101 -21.64 -12.77 -3.32
C GLN A 101 -22.97 -13.04 -2.60
N ILE A 102 -23.14 -12.50 -1.39
CA ILE A 102 -24.37 -12.67 -0.61
C ILE A 102 -25.55 -12.03 -1.35
N ARG A 103 -25.43 -10.79 -1.83
CA ARG A 103 -26.48 -10.10 -2.60
C ARG A 103 -26.86 -10.87 -3.87
N ASP A 104 -25.89 -11.46 -4.56
CA ASP A 104 -26.14 -12.23 -5.76
C ASP A 104 -26.86 -13.54 -5.45
N ILE A 105 -26.48 -14.22 -4.36
CA ILE A 105 -27.17 -15.42 -3.88
C ILE A 105 -28.60 -15.12 -3.43
N GLU A 106 -28.82 -14.06 -2.67
CA GLU A 106 -30.14 -13.63 -2.23
C GLU A 106 -31.04 -13.28 -3.40
N TYR A 107 -30.51 -12.58 -4.40
CA TYR A 107 -31.23 -12.27 -5.64
C TYR A 107 -31.67 -13.54 -6.38
N LEU A 108 -30.79 -14.53 -6.54
CA LEU A 108 -31.14 -15.80 -7.16
C LEU A 108 -32.15 -16.59 -6.32
N ARG A 109 -32.01 -16.59 -5.00
CA ARG A 109 -32.98 -17.23 -4.09
C ARG A 109 -34.40 -16.65 -4.29
N ASP A 110 -34.48 -15.33 -4.39
CA ASP A 110 -35.78 -14.63 -4.43
C ASP A 110 -36.40 -14.59 -5.83
N THR A 111 -35.61 -14.84 -6.89
CA THR A 111 -36.08 -14.83 -8.29
C THR A 111 -36.38 -16.22 -8.84
N VAL A 112 -35.40 -17.08 -8.82
CA VAL A 112 -35.50 -18.45 -9.47
C VAL A 112 -35.43 -19.58 -8.45
N GLY A 113 -35.15 -19.29 -7.19
CA GLY A 113 -34.93 -20.27 -6.12
C GLY A 113 -33.55 -20.94 -6.21
N LEU A 114 -32.94 -21.23 -5.04
CA LEU A 114 -31.64 -21.90 -4.99
C LEU A 114 -31.71 -23.36 -5.47
N GLU A 115 -32.89 -23.94 -5.51
CA GLU A 115 -33.12 -25.31 -6.00
C GLU A 115 -32.89 -25.45 -7.53
N SER A 116 -32.93 -24.36 -8.27
CA SER A 116 -32.57 -24.31 -9.69
C SER A 116 -31.07 -24.47 -9.95
N LEU A 117 -30.25 -24.26 -8.93
CA LEU A 117 -28.79 -24.38 -9.02
C LEU A 117 -28.37 -25.87 -8.98
N SER A 118 -27.24 -26.17 -9.64
CA SER A 118 -26.60 -27.47 -9.47
C SER A 118 -26.17 -27.70 -8.01
N ASP A 119 -26.13 -28.95 -7.55
CA ASP A 119 -25.82 -29.29 -6.16
C ASP A 119 -24.57 -28.60 -5.61
N GLY A 120 -23.51 -28.57 -6.40
CA GLY A 120 -22.26 -27.92 -5.97
C GLY A 120 -22.35 -26.39 -5.82
N LEU A 121 -23.17 -25.71 -6.62
CA LEU A 121 -23.43 -24.28 -6.49
C LEU A 121 -24.36 -24.02 -5.31
N ARG A 122 -25.39 -24.82 -5.16
CA ARG A 122 -26.39 -24.73 -4.08
C ARG A 122 -25.73 -24.86 -2.70
N GLN A 123 -24.88 -25.87 -2.51
CA GLN A 123 -24.14 -26.08 -1.27
C GLN A 123 -23.29 -24.85 -0.90
N VAL A 124 -22.53 -24.31 -1.86
CA VAL A 124 -21.71 -23.10 -1.61
C VAL A 124 -22.58 -21.89 -1.28
N ALA A 125 -23.72 -21.73 -1.94
CA ALA A 125 -24.68 -20.66 -1.67
C ALA A 125 -25.20 -20.71 -0.23
N TYR A 126 -25.66 -21.87 0.23
CA TYR A 126 -26.14 -22.04 1.61
C TYR A 126 -25.04 -21.77 2.62
N VAL A 127 -23.84 -22.36 2.47
CA VAL A 127 -22.73 -22.15 3.41
C VAL A 127 -22.32 -20.67 3.48
N ARG A 128 -22.33 -19.94 2.35
CA ARG A 128 -22.03 -18.50 2.31
C ARG A 128 -23.10 -17.66 3.00
N LEU A 129 -24.36 -17.94 2.81
CA LEU A 129 -25.46 -17.23 3.48
C LEU A 129 -25.45 -17.44 5.00
N GLU A 130 -25.19 -18.68 5.45
CA GLU A 130 -25.11 -19.00 6.88
C GLU A 130 -23.86 -18.41 7.56
N ASN A 131 -22.79 -18.17 6.78
CA ASN A 131 -21.50 -17.73 7.29
C ASN A 131 -20.95 -16.55 6.46
N PRO A 132 -21.48 -15.34 6.61
CA PRO A 132 -21.11 -14.17 5.80
C PRO A 132 -19.63 -13.80 5.88
N ASP A 133 -19.03 -13.93 7.05
CA ASP A 133 -17.66 -13.51 7.33
C ASP A 133 -16.60 -14.59 7.09
N MET A 134 -17.05 -15.80 6.71
CA MET A 134 -16.15 -16.94 6.54
C MET A 134 -15.27 -16.78 5.29
N ASN A 135 -13.98 -17.08 5.42
CA ASN A 135 -13.07 -17.08 4.30
C ASN A 135 -13.32 -18.28 3.36
N LEU A 136 -12.87 -18.18 2.11
CA LEU A 136 -13.16 -19.18 1.07
C LEU A 136 -12.58 -20.56 1.36
N LYS A 137 -11.51 -20.67 2.14
CA LYS A 137 -10.92 -21.95 2.52
C LYS A 137 -11.82 -22.70 3.48
N ASP A 138 -12.27 -22.02 4.53
CA ASP A 138 -13.13 -22.59 5.56
C ASP A 138 -14.51 -22.95 4.99
N ILE A 139 -15.04 -22.16 4.05
CA ILE A 139 -16.23 -22.56 3.26
C ILE A 139 -15.97 -23.88 2.56
N GLY A 140 -14.84 -24.01 1.87
CA GLY A 140 -14.51 -25.21 1.13
C GLY A 140 -14.39 -26.47 2.00
N GLU A 141 -13.91 -26.32 3.23
CA GLU A 141 -13.81 -27.40 4.20
C GLU A 141 -15.19 -27.90 4.71
N ARG A 142 -16.23 -27.02 4.65
CA ARG A 142 -17.61 -27.38 5.02
C ARG A 142 -18.43 -28.01 3.89
N LEU A 143 -17.90 -28.03 2.68
CA LEU A 143 -18.58 -28.66 1.55
C LEU A 143 -18.36 -30.16 1.54
N ASN A 144 -19.32 -30.91 0.95
CA ASN A 144 -19.22 -32.34 0.74
C ASN A 144 -19.42 -32.70 -0.75
N PRO A 145 -18.37 -33.19 -1.42
CA PRO A 145 -16.98 -33.35 -0.95
C PRO A 145 -16.29 -32.00 -0.72
N THR A 146 -15.24 -31.98 0.11
CA THR A 146 -14.45 -30.80 0.39
C THR A 146 -13.85 -30.20 -0.88
N VAL A 147 -13.81 -28.86 -0.95
CA VAL A 147 -13.37 -28.14 -2.15
C VAL A 147 -12.33 -27.09 -1.76
N GLY A 148 -11.24 -27.01 -2.51
CA GLY A 148 -10.22 -25.98 -2.27
C GLY A 148 -10.73 -24.56 -2.53
N LYS A 149 -10.01 -23.56 -1.98
CA LYS A 149 -10.30 -22.12 -2.14
C LYS A 149 -10.62 -21.71 -3.58
N SER A 150 -9.85 -22.20 -4.56
CA SER A 150 -10.04 -21.88 -5.97
C SER A 150 -11.37 -22.42 -6.51
N GLY A 151 -11.75 -23.63 -6.10
CA GLY A 151 -13.03 -24.24 -6.49
C GLY A 151 -14.22 -23.50 -5.89
N VAL A 152 -14.14 -23.09 -4.62
CA VAL A 152 -15.16 -22.26 -3.98
C VAL A 152 -15.30 -20.92 -4.71
N ASN A 153 -14.17 -20.24 -4.99
CA ASN A 153 -14.18 -18.98 -5.72
C ASN A 153 -14.81 -19.12 -7.12
N HIS A 154 -14.48 -20.18 -7.83
CA HIS A 154 -15.07 -20.46 -9.16
C HIS A 154 -16.60 -20.63 -9.06
N ARG A 155 -17.08 -21.38 -8.07
CA ARG A 155 -18.51 -21.61 -7.86
C ARG A 155 -19.25 -20.32 -7.51
N LEU A 156 -18.72 -19.51 -6.60
CA LEU A 156 -19.31 -18.21 -6.22
C LEU A 156 -19.32 -17.23 -7.40
N ARG A 157 -18.25 -17.21 -8.22
CA ARG A 157 -18.21 -16.39 -9.43
C ARG A 157 -19.30 -16.81 -10.42
N LYS A 158 -19.51 -18.12 -10.62
CA LYS A 158 -20.58 -18.64 -11.49
C LYS A 158 -21.97 -18.24 -11.00
N ILE A 159 -22.19 -18.24 -9.69
CA ILE A 159 -23.43 -17.73 -9.08
C ILE A 159 -23.62 -16.25 -9.39
N SER A 160 -22.57 -15.44 -9.22
CA SER A 160 -22.65 -14.00 -9.55
C SER A 160 -22.90 -13.75 -11.03
N GLU A 161 -22.27 -14.51 -11.92
CA GLU A 161 -22.52 -14.43 -13.38
C GLU A 161 -23.99 -14.75 -13.72
N MET A 162 -24.59 -15.77 -13.11
CA MET A 162 -26.00 -16.10 -13.28
C MET A 162 -26.93 -14.98 -12.77
N ALA A 163 -26.61 -14.40 -11.63
CA ALA A 163 -27.38 -13.28 -11.09
C ALA A 163 -27.32 -12.04 -11.99
N GLU A 164 -26.14 -11.75 -12.56
CA GLU A 164 -25.95 -10.62 -13.48
C GLU A 164 -26.72 -10.84 -14.80
N GLN A 165 -26.73 -12.07 -15.34
CA GLN A 165 -27.52 -12.40 -16.53
C GLN A 165 -29.01 -12.14 -16.30
N LEU A 166 -29.58 -12.65 -15.21
CA LEU A 166 -30.99 -12.47 -14.89
C LEU A 166 -31.37 -10.99 -14.64
N ARG A 167 -30.46 -10.18 -14.09
CA ARG A 167 -30.68 -8.73 -13.93
C ARG A 167 -30.62 -7.97 -15.27
N GLY A 168 -29.86 -8.46 -16.24
CA GLY A 168 -29.73 -7.88 -17.58
C GLY A 168 -30.88 -8.24 -18.52
N GLU A 169 -31.65 -9.29 -18.21
CA GLU A 169 -32.81 -9.77 -18.96
C GLU A 169 -34.14 -9.20 -18.42
N ALA A 170 -34.14 -8.51 -17.28
CA ALA A 170 -35.28 -7.89 -16.62
C ALA A 170 -35.32 -6.38 -16.89
#